data_91dfe4555876f6ada94f48497b10beb7
#
_entry.id   91dfe4555876f6ada94f48497b10beb7
#
_cell.length_a   1.000
_cell.length_b   1.000
_cell.length_c   1.000
_cell.angle_alpha   90.00
_cell.angle_beta   90.00
_cell.angle_gamma   90.00
#
_symmetry.space_group_name_H-M   'P 1'
#
loop_
_entity.id
_entity.type
_entity.pdbx_description
1 polymer ?
#
loop_
_entity_poly.entity_id
_entity_poly.type
_entity_poly.pdbx_seq_one_letter_code
_entity_poly.pdbx_strand_id
1 'polypeptide(L)'
;MERFAEQQPVIEKYPPHNILKQEDNKYVVELATAGFKQDELSIEVKDNVLKIVGQQSEDSAKVQYLQKGISTKSFVKTIPLVDTIEVRGAEYVDGILRIGLENVIPEHRKPKTIPILGSLSQEQALLTE
;
A
#
# COMPACT_ATOMS: atom_id res chain seq x y z
N MET A 1 -20.46 -23.30 -12.39
CA MET A 1 -20.48 -22.50 -12.11
C MET A 1 -19.61 -21.40 -12.18
N GLU A 2 -19.40 -20.89 -13.22
CA GLU A 2 -18.60 -19.85 -13.39
C GLU A 2 -18.95 -18.75 -12.57
N ARG A 3 -20.13 -18.80 -12.05
CA ARG A 3 -20.40 -17.80 -11.21
C ARG A 3 -19.55 -17.74 -10.06
N PHE A 4 -19.01 -18.83 -9.63
CA PHE A 4 -18.14 -18.83 -8.52
C PHE A 4 -16.96 -17.97 -8.83
N ALA A 5 -16.44 -18.05 -10.04
CA ALA A 5 -15.31 -17.21 -10.38
C ALA A 5 -15.72 -15.75 -10.36
N GLU A 6 -16.94 -15.46 -10.74
CA GLU A 6 -17.38 -14.10 -10.71
C GLU A 6 -17.49 -13.57 -9.33
N GLN A 7 -17.71 -14.44 -8.35
CA GLN A 7 -17.85 -13.97 -7.00
C GLN A 7 -16.55 -13.81 -6.29
N GLN A 8 -15.45 -14.26 -6.87
CA GLN A 8 -14.18 -14.06 -6.24
C GLN A 8 -13.83 -12.60 -6.30
N PRO A 9 -13.06 -12.10 -5.32
CA PRO A 9 -12.62 -10.74 -5.37
C PRO A 9 -11.91 -10.51 -6.67
N VAL A 10 -12.25 -9.45 -7.34
CA VAL A 10 -11.61 -9.12 -8.58
C VAL A 10 -10.22 -8.63 -8.26
N ILE A 11 -9.21 -9.30 -8.79
CA ILE A 11 -7.86 -8.85 -8.63
C ILE A 11 -7.62 -7.89 -9.76
N GLU A 12 -7.45 -6.64 -9.42
CA GLU A 12 -7.22 -5.63 -10.41
C GLU A 12 -5.91 -5.88 -11.08
N LYS A 13 -5.93 -6.18 -12.34
CA LYS A 13 -4.70 -6.43 -13.05
C LYS A 13 -4.12 -5.21 -13.68
N TYR A 14 -4.90 -4.14 -13.79
CA TYR A 14 -4.42 -2.92 -14.38
C TYR A 14 -4.47 -1.80 -13.35
N PRO A 15 -3.38 -1.10 -13.19
CA PRO A 15 -2.08 -1.35 -13.83
C PRO A 15 -1.35 -2.48 -13.11
N PRO A 16 -0.42 -3.13 -13.79
CA PRO A 16 0.36 -4.19 -13.14
C PRO A 16 1.10 -3.62 -11.94
N HIS A 17 1.24 -4.41 -10.90
CA HIS A 17 1.92 -3.94 -9.70
C HIS A 17 2.71 -5.05 -9.06
N ASN A 18 3.70 -4.66 -8.29
CA ASN A 18 4.50 -5.57 -7.48
C ASN A 18 4.44 -5.10 -6.04
N ILE A 19 4.59 -6.03 -5.13
CA ILE A 19 4.76 -5.69 -3.72
C ILE A 19 6.05 -6.37 -3.29
N LEU A 20 7.01 -5.57 -2.86
CA LEU A 20 8.33 -6.05 -2.51
C LEU A 20 8.59 -5.88 -1.03
N LYS A 21 9.42 -6.76 -0.48
CA LYS A 21 9.92 -6.57 0.87
C LYS A 21 11.37 -6.12 0.72
N GLN A 22 11.71 -4.94 1.18
CA GLN A 22 13.06 -4.42 1.08
C GLN A 22 13.92 -4.83 2.25
N GLU A 23 13.42 -4.66 3.43
CA GLU A 23 14.10 -5.05 4.66
C GLU A 23 13.03 -5.44 5.62
N ASP A 24 13.42 -5.86 6.80
CA ASP A 24 12.44 -6.20 7.81
C ASP A 24 11.54 -5.01 8.04
N ASN A 25 10.23 -5.25 8.00
CA ASN A 25 9.23 -4.23 8.23
C ASN A 25 9.14 -3.13 7.18
N LYS A 26 9.85 -3.26 6.06
CA LYS A 26 9.77 -2.24 5.02
C LYS A 26 9.38 -2.88 3.70
N TYR A 27 8.37 -2.30 3.07
CA TYR A 27 7.81 -2.82 1.85
C TYR A 27 7.64 -1.71 0.82
N VAL A 28 7.56 -2.07 -0.44
CA VAL A 28 7.34 -1.11 -1.51
C VAL A 28 6.29 -1.68 -2.44
N VAL A 29 5.32 -0.85 -2.80
CA VAL A 29 4.36 -1.20 -3.83
C VAL A 29 4.80 -0.45 -5.08
N GLU A 30 4.94 -1.18 -6.19
CA GLU A 30 5.35 -0.58 -7.45
C GLU A 30 4.23 -0.74 -8.46
N LEU A 31 3.84 0.35 -9.12
CA LEU A 31 2.83 0.29 -10.15
C LEU A 31 3.43 0.74 -11.47
N ALA A 32 3.15 -0.01 -12.53
CA ALA A 32 3.61 0.36 -13.86
C ALA A 32 2.64 1.39 -14.43
N THR A 33 3.02 2.65 -14.37
CA THR A 33 2.15 3.74 -14.78
C THR A 33 2.80 4.61 -15.85
N ALA A 34 3.62 4.00 -16.68
CA ALA A 34 4.26 4.73 -17.76
C ALA A 34 3.19 5.33 -18.67
N GLY A 35 3.38 6.55 -19.07
CA GLY A 35 2.41 7.24 -19.90
C GLY A 35 1.52 8.20 -19.13
N PHE A 36 1.43 8.02 -17.81
CA PHE A 36 0.70 8.99 -16.98
C PHE A 36 1.67 10.09 -16.56
N LYS A 37 1.16 11.29 -16.42
CA LYS A 37 1.95 12.36 -15.84
C LYS A 37 1.81 12.27 -14.33
N GLN A 38 2.78 12.83 -13.64
CA GLN A 38 2.75 12.75 -12.18
C GLN A 38 1.48 13.36 -11.61
N ASP A 39 1.00 14.46 -12.18
CA ASP A 39 -0.20 15.11 -11.67
C ASP A 39 -1.48 14.38 -12.06
N GLU A 40 -1.38 13.31 -12.84
CA GLU A 40 -2.54 12.49 -13.17
C GLU A 40 -2.69 11.32 -12.22
N LEU A 41 -1.76 11.20 -11.26
CA LEU A 41 -1.77 10.11 -10.29
C LEU A 41 -2.01 10.69 -8.90
N SER A 42 -2.78 9.97 -8.09
CA SER A 42 -2.98 10.39 -6.71
C SER A 42 -3.01 9.18 -5.80
N ILE A 43 -2.60 9.38 -4.56
CA ILE A 43 -2.51 8.33 -3.55
C ILE A 43 -3.19 8.81 -2.29
N GLU A 44 -3.98 7.96 -1.69
CA GLU A 44 -4.70 8.32 -0.50
C GLU A 44 -4.80 7.11 0.41
N VAL A 45 -4.74 7.30 1.71
CA VAL A 45 -4.92 6.22 2.67
C VAL A 45 -6.08 6.61 3.56
N LYS A 46 -7.04 5.73 3.67
CA LYS A 46 -8.18 5.97 4.52
C LYS A 46 -8.68 4.64 5.04
N ASP A 47 -8.94 4.55 6.34
CA ASP A 47 -9.49 3.34 6.96
C ASP A 47 -8.67 2.10 6.59
N ASN A 48 -7.36 2.24 6.64
CA ASN A 48 -6.43 1.15 6.35
C ASN A 48 -6.54 0.61 4.92
N VAL A 49 -6.95 1.46 3.99
CA VAL A 49 -6.98 1.09 2.58
C VAL A 49 -6.13 2.10 1.82
N LEU A 50 -5.17 1.60 1.07
CA LEU A 50 -4.34 2.41 0.19
C LEU A 50 -5.06 2.49 -1.15
N LYS A 51 -5.35 3.70 -1.58
CA LYS A 51 -6.08 3.91 -2.83
C LYS A 51 -5.20 4.68 -3.79
N ILE A 52 -5.00 4.15 -4.96
CA ILE A 52 -4.20 4.80 -5.99
C ILE A 52 -5.11 5.05 -7.18
N VAL A 53 -5.15 6.29 -7.63
CA VAL A 53 -6.02 6.67 -8.74
C VAL A 53 -5.17 7.25 -9.85
N GLY A 54 -5.41 6.80 -11.07
CA GLY A 54 -4.80 7.38 -12.24
C GLY A 54 -5.93 7.89 -13.14
N GLN A 55 -5.83 9.15 -13.53
CA GLN A 55 -6.86 9.74 -14.37
C GLN A 55 -6.20 10.58 -15.45
N GLN A 56 -6.47 10.22 -16.69
CA GLN A 56 -5.87 10.92 -17.80
C GLN A 56 -6.46 12.32 -17.89
N SER A 57 -5.60 13.31 -18.04
CA SER A 57 -6.06 14.69 -18.14
C SER A 57 -6.67 14.93 -19.53
N GLU A 58 -7.37 16.03 -19.65
CA GLU A 58 -7.96 16.37 -20.93
C GLU A 58 -6.90 16.54 -22.01
N ASP A 59 -5.78 17.13 -21.67
CA ASP A 59 -4.73 17.33 -22.66
C ASP A 59 -4.19 15.99 -23.16
N SER A 60 -4.01 15.05 -22.26
CA SER A 60 -3.54 13.73 -22.67
C SER A 60 -4.59 13.01 -23.50
N ALA A 61 -5.86 13.23 -23.20
CA ALA A 61 -6.92 12.56 -23.93
C ALA A 61 -7.10 13.10 -25.33
N LYS A 62 -6.55 14.28 -25.63
CA LYS A 62 -6.71 14.88 -26.94
C LYS A 62 -5.74 14.37 -27.97
N VAL A 63 -4.79 13.55 -27.59
CA VAL A 63 -3.81 13.05 -28.51
C VAL A 63 -4.46 12.07 -29.47
N GLN A 64 -4.13 12.18 -30.74
CA GLN A 64 -4.65 11.27 -31.74
C GLN A 64 -3.58 10.23 -32.04
N TYR A 65 -3.85 8.97 -31.79
CA TYR A 65 -2.88 7.91 -31.98
C TYR A 65 -3.11 7.20 -33.31
N LEU A 66 -2.03 6.92 -34.02
CA LEU A 66 -2.13 6.02 -35.17
C LEU A 66 -2.07 4.59 -34.69
N GLN A 67 -1.38 4.37 -33.60
CA GLN A 67 -1.37 3.08 -32.95
C GLN A 67 -1.15 3.32 -31.47
N LYS A 68 -1.92 2.68 -30.61
CA LYS A 68 -1.77 2.87 -29.18
C LYS A 68 -1.56 1.52 -28.52
N GLY A 69 -0.33 1.29 -28.05
CA GLY A 69 -0.01 0.06 -27.36
C GLY A 69 0.22 0.23 -25.87
N ILE A 70 0.46 1.48 -25.44
CA ILE A 70 0.67 1.75 -24.03
C ILE A 70 -0.64 2.23 -23.46
N SER A 71 -1.13 1.50 -22.46
CA SER A 71 -2.42 1.82 -21.89
C SER A 71 -2.28 2.91 -20.83
N THR A 72 -3.11 3.97 -20.96
CA THR A 72 -3.17 5.00 -19.94
C THR A 72 -4.62 5.18 -19.52
N LYS A 73 -5.41 4.11 -19.55
CA LYS A 73 -6.80 4.24 -19.15
C LYS A 73 -6.87 4.49 -17.67
N SER A 74 -7.88 5.23 -17.27
CA SER A 74 -8.06 5.59 -15.87
C SER A 74 -8.28 4.35 -15.02
N PHE A 75 -7.83 4.41 -13.79
CA PHE A 75 -7.94 3.27 -12.89
C PHE A 75 -8.09 3.72 -11.45
N VAL A 76 -8.63 2.82 -10.65
CA VAL A 76 -8.64 2.98 -9.19
C VAL A 76 -8.16 1.66 -8.66
N LYS A 77 -7.05 1.67 -7.94
CA LYS A 77 -6.50 0.46 -7.37
C LYS A 77 -6.49 0.60 -5.86
N THR A 78 -7.03 -0.39 -5.17
CA THR A 78 -7.09 -0.35 -3.72
C THR A 78 -6.33 -1.54 -3.15
N ILE A 79 -5.58 -1.31 -2.09
CA ILE A 79 -4.80 -2.33 -1.43
C ILE A 79 -5.10 -2.23 0.06
N PRO A 80 -5.69 -3.26 0.65
CA PRO A 80 -5.97 -3.21 2.09
C PRO A 80 -4.67 -3.36 2.86
N LEU A 81 -4.54 -2.62 3.94
CA LEU A 81 -3.34 -2.64 4.78
C LEU A 81 -3.73 -3.11 6.16
N VAL A 82 -2.82 -3.86 6.81
CA VAL A 82 -3.06 -4.19 8.21
C VAL A 82 -2.84 -2.91 9.01
N ASP A 83 -3.39 -2.86 10.21
CA ASP A 83 -3.46 -1.62 10.97
C ASP A 83 -2.10 -1.11 11.41
N THR A 84 -1.05 -1.91 11.34
CA THR A 84 0.28 -1.46 11.74
C THR A 84 1.09 -0.91 10.58
N ILE A 85 0.55 -0.95 9.36
CA ILE A 85 1.28 -0.47 8.19
C ILE A 85 1.07 1.04 8.06
N GLU A 86 2.16 1.76 7.85
CA GLU A 86 2.12 3.19 7.59
C GLU A 86 2.73 3.47 6.23
N VAL A 87 2.16 4.40 5.51
CA VAL A 87 2.69 4.81 4.21
C VAL A 87 3.72 5.90 4.48
N ARG A 88 4.95 5.69 4.01
CA ARG A 88 6.04 6.61 4.29
C ARG A 88 6.23 7.65 3.22
N GLY A 89 5.86 7.36 2.01
CA GLY A 89 6.02 8.30 0.92
C GLY A 89 5.91 7.63 -0.41
N ALA A 90 6.08 8.38 -1.46
CA ALA A 90 5.97 7.84 -2.80
C ALA A 90 6.88 8.61 -3.73
N GLU A 91 7.30 7.95 -4.80
CA GLU A 91 8.08 8.61 -5.84
C GLU A 91 7.63 8.09 -7.19
N TYR A 92 7.84 8.89 -8.21
CA TYR A 92 7.49 8.50 -9.57
C TYR A 92 8.74 8.64 -10.42
N VAL A 93 9.34 7.51 -10.75
CA VAL A 93 10.61 7.50 -11.47
C VAL A 93 10.55 6.46 -12.57
N ASP A 94 10.96 6.86 -13.78
CA ASP A 94 11.02 5.94 -14.90
C ASP A 94 9.69 5.25 -15.20
N GLY A 95 8.59 5.94 -15.01
CA GLY A 95 7.28 5.38 -15.30
C GLY A 95 6.75 4.45 -14.23
N ILE A 96 7.47 4.29 -13.12
CA ILE A 96 7.06 3.42 -12.03
C ILE A 96 6.70 4.28 -10.83
N LEU A 97 5.49 4.10 -10.34
CA LEU A 97 5.06 4.76 -9.11
C LEU A 97 5.41 3.83 -7.96
N ARG A 98 6.25 4.27 -7.06
CA ARG A 98 6.71 3.45 -5.94
C ARG A 98 6.22 4.06 -4.64
N ILE A 99 5.57 3.24 -3.82
CA ILE A 99 5.00 3.69 -2.56
C ILE A 99 5.65 2.92 -1.44
N GLY A 100 6.32 3.64 -0.54
CA GLY A 100 7.03 3.01 0.57
C GLY A 100 6.12 2.80 1.76
N LEU A 101 6.15 1.61 2.30
CA LEU A 101 5.33 1.22 3.44
C LEU A 101 6.23 0.70 4.55
N GLU A 102 5.81 0.88 5.75
CA GLU A 102 6.56 0.35 6.89
C GLU A 102 5.61 -0.25 7.90
N ASN A 103 5.94 -1.42 8.40
CA ASN A 103 5.16 -2.07 9.44
C ASN A 103 5.68 -1.56 10.76
N VAL A 104 4.92 -0.71 11.45
CA VAL A 104 5.32 -0.10 12.69
C VAL A 104 4.58 -0.82 13.81
N ILE A 105 5.28 -1.67 14.55
CA ILE A 105 4.67 -2.45 15.61
C ILE A 105 4.69 -1.63 16.86
N PRO A 106 3.52 -1.30 17.44
CA PRO A 106 3.50 -0.49 18.66
C PRO A 106 4.24 -1.18 19.78
N GLU A 107 4.85 -0.40 20.65
CA GLU A 107 5.63 -0.94 21.75
C GLU A 107 4.81 -1.89 22.60
N HIS A 108 3.56 -1.60 22.83
CA HIS A 108 2.73 -2.44 23.68
C HIS A 108 2.37 -3.78 23.04
N ARG A 109 2.65 -3.96 21.74
CA ARG A 109 2.39 -5.22 21.05
C ARG A 109 3.65 -6.04 20.86
N LYS A 110 4.80 -5.50 21.22
CA LYS A 110 6.05 -6.23 21.07
C LYS A 110 6.17 -7.24 22.17
N PRO A 111 6.88 -8.35 21.94
CA PRO A 111 7.10 -9.32 22.99
C PRO A 111 7.81 -8.65 24.15
N LYS A 112 7.45 -9.07 25.35
CA LYS A 112 7.98 -8.48 26.53
C LYS A 112 8.24 -9.58 27.53
N THR A 113 9.37 -9.56 28.16
CA THR A 113 9.73 -10.55 29.17
C THR A 113 9.10 -10.14 30.48
N ILE A 114 8.39 -11.07 31.09
CA ILE A 114 7.73 -10.81 32.37
C ILE A 114 8.57 -11.48 33.45
N PRO A 115 9.04 -10.73 34.43
CA PRO A 115 9.83 -11.36 35.51
C PRO A 115 8.94 -12.19 36.38
N ILE A 116 9.50 -13.31 36.84
CA ILE A 116 8.77 -14.17 37.76
C ILE A 116 9.22 -13.82 39.17
N LEU A 117 8.27 -13.31 39.96
CA LEU A 117 8.57 -12.86 41.30
C LEU A 117 8.14 -13.90 42.32
N GLY A 118 8.62 -13.79 43.53
CA GLY A 118 8.23 -14.72 44.58
C GLY A 118 6.80 -14.54 45.04
N SER A 119 6.26 -13.31 44.86
CA SER A 119 4.88 -13.05 45.21
C SER A 119 4.43 -11.86 44.43
N LEU A 120 3.12 -11.75 44.28
CA LEU A 120 2.55 -10.61 43.53
C LEU A 120 2.72 -9.30 44.25
N SER A 121 2.99 -9.34 45.55
CA SER A 121 3.23 -8.08 46.24
C SER A 121 4.51 -7.43 45.76
N GLN A 122 5.49 -8.23 45.29
CA GLN A 122 6.69 -7.68 44.75
C GLN A 122 6.39 -7.05 43.39
N GLU A 123 5.49 -7.66 42.63
CA GLU A 123 5.11 -7.13 41.36
C GLU A 123 4.44 -5.78 41.52
N GLN A 124 3.62 -5.63 42.55
CA GLN A 124 2.96 -4.38 42.78
C GLN A 124 3.98 -3.29 43.09
N ALA A 125 5.01 -3.59 43.78
CA ALA A 125 6.04 -2.61 44.08
C ALA A 125 6.74 -2.19 42.79
N LEU A 126 6.92 -3.10 41.86
CA LEU A 126 7.55 -2.74 40.60
C LEU A 126 6.65 -1.84 39.77
N LEU A 127 5.35 -2.01 39.88
CA LEU A 127 4.43 -1.21 39.11
C LEU A 127 4.35 0.21 39.58
N THR A 128 4.73 0.49 40.79
CA THR A 128 4.63 1.84 41.29
C THR A 128 5.82 2.70 40.95
N GLU A 129 6.78 2.17 40.28
CA GLU A 129 7.88 2.99 39.85
C GLU A 129 7.52 3.80 38.65
#